data_5ac130296eeea6c01b9559e9ebdbc040
#
_entry.id   5ac130296eeea6c01b9559e9ebdbc040
#
_cell.length_a   1.000
_cell.length_b   1.000
_cell.length_c   1.000
_cell.angle_alpha   90.00
_cell.angle_beta   90.00
_cell.angle_gamma   90.00
#
_symmetry.space_group_name_H-M   'P 1'
#
loop_
_entity.id
_entity.type
_entity.pdbx_description
1 polymer ?
#
loop_
_entity_poly.entity_id
_entity_poly.type
_entity_poly.pdbx_seq_one_letter_code
_entity_poly.pdbx_strand_id
1 'polypeptide(L)'
;MEGETSVVGPALQALRSVGARRHVLCRANGDADGLGAVREKELETAAGFLGVEFVEVVNDLKMRDGFNEKWPEDVVAARVETAVRRAKADVGWTFDSGGVSGHPNQVAAHRGVVRWRKTHTETEVKSKNPKAWALVTVHPARKFTMFADVFASWACETHVLAAATCPADLRRAMQMHRTQWVWYRKLFVVFSRYAYVNSLRRL
;
A
#
# COMPACT_ATOMS: atom_id res chain seq x y z
N MET A 1 -5.87 6.39 -3.44
CA MET A 1 -6.44 5.04 -3.71
C MET A 1 -5.68 4.27 -4.80
N GLU A 2 -5.52 4.83 -5.98
CA GLU A 2 -4.77 4.14 -7.04
C GLU A 2 -3.28 3.96 -6.77
N GLY A 3 -2.67 4.88 -6.04
CA GLY A 3 -1.29 4.77 -5.63
C GLY A 3 -1.02 3.46 -4.88
N GLU A 4 -2.01 2.95 -4.17
CA GLU A 4 -1.92 1.66 -3.50
C GLU A 4 -1.88 0.51 -4.51
N THR A 5 -2.81 0.47 -5.47
CA THR A 5 -2.84 -0.60 -6.49
C THR A 5 -1.58 -0.62 -7.35
N SER A 6 -1.09 0.55 -7.79
CA SER A 6 0.09 0.66 -8.66
C SER A 6 1.41 0.39 -7.95
N VAL A 7 1.46 0.61 -6.65
CA VAL A 7 2.70 0.56 -5.87
C VAL A 7 2.85 -0.74 -5.10
N VAL A 8 1.77 -1.29 -4.52
CA VAL A 8 1.82 -2.54 -3.73
C VAL A 8 1.41 -3.79 -4.51
N GLY A 9 1.13 -3.63 -5.79
CA GLY A 9 0.65 -4.73 -6.64
C GLY A 9 1.53 -5.98 -6.61
N PRO A 10 2.86 -5.89 -6.81
CA PRO A 10 3.74 -7.06 -6.73
C PRO A 10 3.65 -7.78 -5.39
N ALA A 11 3.57 -7.03 -4.30
CA ALA A 11 3.42 -7.58 -2.97
C ALA A 11 2.07 -8.30 -2.78
N LEU A 12 0.98 -7.76 -3.32
CA LEU A 12 -0.34 -8.44 -3.31
C LEU A 12 -0.33 -9.72 -4.13
N GLN A 13 0.36 -9.73 -5.28
CA GLN A 13 0.50 -10.94 -6.10
C GLN A 13 1.36 -12.00 -5.39
N ALA A 14 2.46 -11.60 -4.75
CA ALA A 14 3.30 -12.51 -3.98
C ALA A 14 2.52 -13.16 -2.82
N LEU A 15 1.66 -12.41 -2.11
CA LEU A 15 0.77 -12.97 -1.10
C LEU A 15 -0.26 -13.93 -1.70
N ARG A 16 -0.76 -13.65 -2.90
CA ARG A 16 -1.69 -14.55 -3.59
C ARG A 16 -1.05 -15.90 -3.89
N SER A 17 0.20 -15.91 -4.35
CA SER A 17 0.90 -17.14 -4.73
C SER A 17 1.13 -18.10 -3.56
N VAL A 18 1.16 -17.60 -2.32
CA VAL A 18 1.28 -18.40 -1.10
C VAL A 18 -0.07 -18.65 -0.40
N GLY A 19 -1.19 -18.33 -1.05
CA GLY A 19 -2.53 -18.58 -0.51
C GLY A 19 -2.91 -17.70 0.69
N ALA A 20 -2.20 -16.58 0.91
CA ALA A 20 -2.52 -15.68 2.02
C ALA A 20 -3.82 -14.92 1.78
N ARG A 21 -4.65 -14.80 2.82
CA ARG A 21 -5.81 -13.90 2.80
C ARG A 21 -5.35 -12.45 2.78
N ARG A 22 -5.99 -11.61 2.00
CA ARG A 22 -5.58 -10.21 1.77
C ARG A 22 -6.71 -9.26 2.07
N HIS A 23 -6.43 -8.35 2.99
CA HIS A 23 -7.32 -7.26 3.36
C HIS A 23 -6.62 -5.94 3.08
N VAL A 24 -7.31 -5.00 2.48
CA VAL A 24 -6.80 -3.67 2.18
C VAL A 24 -7.55 -2.65 3.01
N LEU A 25 -6.81 -1.89 3.81
CA LEU A 25 -7.33 -0.71 4.51
C LEU A 25 -6.93 0.53 3.71
N CYS A 26 -7.87 1.09 2.98
CA CYS A 26 -7.73 2.38 2.31
C CYS A 26 -8.24 3.49 3.21
N ARG A 27 -7.39 4.47 3.53
CA ARG A 27 -7.68 5.46 4.58
C ARG A 27 -8.36 6.73 4.09
N ALA A 28 -8.54 6.87 2.78
CA ALA A 28 -9.28 7.99 2.20
C ALA A 28 -9.93 7.52 0.91
N ASN A 29 -11.11 8.03 0.63
CA ASN A 29 -11.86 7.69 -0.59
C ASN A 29 -11.41 8.45 -1.84
N GLY A 30 -10.40 9.34 -1.73
CA GLY A 30 -9.90 10.12 -2.85
C GLY A 30 -10.88 11.20 -3.34
N ASP A 31 -11.70 11.74 -2.45
CA ASP A 31 -12.80 12.66 -2.77
C ASP A 31 -12.37 14.12 -3.00
N ALA A 32 -11.08 14.37 -3.20
CA ALA A 32 -10.59 15.72 -3.47
C ALA A 32 -11.27 16.39 -4.68
N ASP A 33 -11.77 15.59 -5.63
CA ASP A 33 -12.44 16.06 -6.84
C ASP A 33 -13.95 15.74 -6.85
N GLY A 34 -14.57 15.36 -5.73
CA GLY A 34 -15.97 14.95 -5.67
C GLY A 34 -16.27 13.57 -6.29
N LEU A 35 -15.25 12.77 -6.57
CA LEU A 35 -15.37 11.46 -7.23
C LEU A 35 -15.20 10.28 -6.24
N GLY A 36 -15.30 10.52 -4.94
CA GLY A 36 -15.04 9.53 -3.90
C GLY A 36 -15.80 8.23 -4.10
N ALA A 37 -17.13 8.29 -4.27
CA ALA A 37 -17.96 7.11 -4.45
C ALA A 37 -17.63 6.30 -5.72
N VAL A 38 -17.23 6.97 -6.80
CA VAL A 38 -16.80 6.30 -8.03
C VAL A 38 -15.47 5.60 -7.81
N ARG A 39 -14.51 6.28 -7.17
CA ARG A 39 -13.17 5.75 -6.87
C ARG A 39 -13.20 4.58 -5.89
N GLU A 40 -14.13 4.56 -4.95
CA GLU A 40 -14.36 3.40 -4.07
C GLU A 40 -14.73 2.15 -4.87
N LYS A 41 -15.71 2.25 -5.78
CA LYS A 41 -16.10 1.15 -6.66
C LYS A 41 -14.98 0.69 -7.59
N GLU A 42 -14.20 1.62 -8.11
CA GLU A 42 -13.02 1.32 -8.93
C GLU A 42 -11.97 0.55 -8.10
N LEU A 43 -11.73 0.96 -6.86
CA LEU A 43 -10.81 0.28 -5.94
C LEU A 43 -11.29 -1.13 -5.60
N GLU A 44 -12.57 -1.30 -5.25
CA GLU A 44 -13.15 -2.62 -4.98
C GLU A 44 -13.01 -3.55 -6.17
N THR A 45 -13.29 -3.06 -7.37
CA THR A 45 -13.16 -3.83 -8.62
C THR A 45 -11.72 -4.24 -8.87
N ALA A 46 -10.76 -3.31 -8.76
CA ALA A 46 -9.35 -3.57 -8.98
C ALA A 46 -8.76 -4.51 -7.91
N ALA A 47 -9.14 -4.30 -6.66
CA ALA A 47 -8.71 -5.13 -5.54
C ALA A 47 -9.26 -6.56 -5.66
N GLY A 48 -10.53 -6.72 -6.00
CA GLY A 48 -11.16 -8.02 -6.26
C GLY A 48 -10.47 -8.77 -7.40
N PHE A 49 -10.13 -8.08 -8.50
CA PHE A 49 -9.36 -8.67 -9.60
C PHE A 49 -7.98 -9.18 -9.15
N LEU A 50 -7.30 -8.46 -8.25
CA LEU A 50 -6.05 -8.91 -7.65
C LEU A 50 -6.26 -9.97 -6.55
N GLY A 51 -7.51 -10.34 -6.27
CA GLY A 51 -7.90 -11.35 -5.29
C GLY A 51 -7.83 -10.87 -3.84
N VAL A 52 -8.00 -9.59 -3.59
CA VAL A 52 -8.21 -9.06 -2.24
C VAL A 52 -9.61 -9.45 -1.78
N GLU A 53 -9.72 -10.03 -0.59
CA GLU A 53 -10.99 -10.54 -0.06
C GLU A 53 -11.86 -9.44 0.52
N PHE A 54 -11.23 -8.43 1.09
CA PHE A 54 -11.93 -7.34 1.74
C PHE A 54 -11.18 -6.02 1.58
N VAL A 55 -11.92 -4.99 1.19
CA VAL A 55 -11.46 -3.60 1.12
C VAL A 55 -12.24 -2.79 2.12
N GLU A 56 -11.56 -2.12 3.02
CA GLU A 56 -12.17 -1.16 3.94
C GLU A 56 -11.73 0.25 3.54
N VAL A 57 -12.69 1.07 3.12
CA VAL A 57 -12.45 2.50 2.85
C VAL A 57 -12.89 3.29 4.06
N VAL A 58 -11.95 4.02 4.66
CA VAL A 58 -12.24 4.87 5.82
C VAL A 58 -12.59 6.26 5.33
N ASN A 59 -13.85 6.64 5.49
CA ASN A 59 -14.31 8.01 5.22
C ASN A 59 -14.36 8.78 6.54
N ASP A 60 -13.20 9.29 6.98
CA ASP A 60 -13.07 10.04 8.23
C ASP A 60 -12.71 11.50 7.93
N LEU A 61 -13.47 12.43 8.49
CA LEU A 61 -13.24 13.86 8.31
C LEU A 61 -11.85 14.33 8.77
N LYS A 62 -11.22 13.58 9.69
CA LYS A 62 -9.86 13.83 10.18
C LYS A 62 -8.76 13.24 9.29
N MET A 63 -9.14 12.47 8.26
CA MET A 63 -8.22 11.78 7.35
C MET A 63 -8.62 12.00 5.88
N ARG A 64 -8.93 13.24 5.54
CA ARG A 64 -9.25 13.62 4.16
C ARG A 64 -8.05 13.43 3.24
N ASP A 65 -8.32 13.13 1.99
CA ASP A 65 -7.28 13.08 0.96
C ASP A 65 -6.83 14.50 0.59
N GLY A 66 -5.52 14.69 0.45
CA GLY A 66 -4.99 15.98 0.04
C GLY A 66 -3.54 16.22 0.48
N PHE A 67 -2.83 17.05 -0.28
CA PHE A 67 -1.42 17.37 0.02
C PHE A 67 -1.26 18.24 1.28
N ASN A 68 -2.28 19.00 1.65
CA ASN A 68 -2.25 19.89 2.82
C ASN A 68 -2.90 19.26 4.06
N GLU A 69 -3.44 18.05 3.94
CA GLU A 69 -4.13 17.37 5.02
C GLU A 69 -3.14 16.67 5.95
N LYS A 70 -3.31 16.91 7.25
CA LYS A 70 -2.49 16.28 8.29
C LYS A 70 -3.33 15.28 9.05
N TRP A 71 -3.03 14.02 8.92
CA TRP A 71 -3.70 12.96 9.65
C TRP A 71 -3.10 12.80 11.04
N PRO A 72 -3.91 12.89 12.13
CA PRO A 72 -3.43 12.65 13.48
C PRO A 72 -2.97 11.18 13.63
N GLU A 73 -1.76 10.98 14.14
CA GLU A 73 -1.16 9.64 14.27
C GLU A 73 -2.00 8.70 15.13
N ASP A 74 -2.64 9.23 16.19
CA ASP A 74 -3.50 8.44 17.08
C ASP A 74 -4.77 7.95 16.37
N VAL A 75 -5.38 8.78 15.52
CA VAL A 75 -6.55 8.40 14.73
C VAL A 75 -6.18 7.30 13.74
N VAL A 76 -5.05 7.46 13.05
CA VAL A 76 -4.55 6.43 12.12
C VAL A 76 -4.23 5.13 12.87
N ALA A 77 -3.58 5.20 14.03
CA ALA A 77 -3.25 4.03 14.86
C ALA A 77 -4.51 3.28 15.31
N ALA A 78 -5.55 4.00 15.76
CA ALA A 78 -6.81 3.39 16.16
C ALA A 78 -7.52 2.68 15.00
N ARG A 79 -7.46 3.23 13.78
CA ARG A 79 -8.01 2.58 12.59
C ARG A 79 -7.21 1.34 12.18
N VAL A 80 -5.89 1.38 12.30
CA VAL A 80 -5.02 0.21 12.09
C VAL A 80 -5.38 -0.90 13.07
N GLU A 81 -5.52 -0.58 14.35
CA GLU A 81 -5.92 -1.55 15.38
C GLU A 81 -7.25 -2.23 15.03
N THR A 82 -8.26 -1.44 14.68
CA THR A 82 -9.58 -1.95 14.32
C THR A 82 -9.50 -2.90 13.11
N ALA A 83 -8.76 -2.51 12.08
CA ALA A 83 -8.60 -3.32 10.87
C ALA A 83 -7.82 -4.61 11.14
N VAL A 84 -6.73 -4.55 11.92
CA VAL A 84 -5.93 -5.71 12.31
C VAL A 84 -6.78 -6.73 13.09
N ARG A 85 -7.56 -6.26 14.06
CA ARG A 85 -8.46 -7.13 14.84
C ARG A 85 -9.56 -7.75 13.97
N ARG A 86 -10.21 -6.97 13.11
CA ARG A 86 -11.25 -7.44 12.20
C ARG A 86 -10.72 -8.50 11.23
N ALA A 87 -9.59 -8.23 10.63
CA ALA A 87 -8.93 -9.13 9.68
C ALA A 87 -8.30 -10.35 10.35
N LYS A 88 -8.12 -10.34 11.68
CA LYS A 88 -7.26 -11.29 12.42
C LYS A 88 -5.90 -11.43 11.72
N ALA A 89 -5.29 -10.29 11.41
CA ALA A 89 -4.10 -10.23 10.58
C ALA A 89 -2.85 -10.70 11.36
N ASP A 90 -2.06 -11.55 10.74
CA ASP A 90 -0.74 -11.98 11.26
C ASP A 90 0.38 -11.05 10.76
N VAL A 91 0.15 -10.38 9.63
CA VAL A 91 1.12 -9.49 8.98
C VAL A 91 0.40 -8.26 8.45
N GLY A 92 0.96 -7.09 8.69
CA GLY A 92 0.51 -5.82 8.12
C GLY A 92 1.59 -5.19 7.25
N TRP A 93 1.18 -4.54 6.15
CA TRP A 93 2.06 -3.78 5.29
C TRP A 93 1.64 -2.32 5.22
N THR A 94 2.63 -1.44 5.21
CA THR A 94 2.45 0.00 5.07
C THR A 94 3.57 0.60 4.22
N PHE A 95 3.58 1.90 4.07
CA PHE A 95 4.68 2.64 3.46
C PHE A 95 5.80 2.89 4.49
N ASP A 96 6.98 3.27 4.02
CA ASP A 96 8.04 3.81 4.88
C ASP A 96 7.89 5.33 5.10
N SER A 97 8.85 5.92 5.82
CA SER A 97 8.87 7.36 6.07
C SER A 97 9.01 8.24 4.82
N GLY A 98 9.46 7.66 3.70
CA GLY A 98 9.57 8.34 2.41
C GLY A 98 8.28 8.33 1.60
N GLY A 99 7.30 7.46 1.93
CA GLY A 99 5.98 7.40 1.28
C GLY A 99 6.07 7.30 -0.24
N VAL A 100 6.97 6.45 -0.76
CA VAL A 100 7.20 6.20 -2.20
C VAL A 100 7.57 7.44 -3.02
N SER A 101 6.91 8.56 -2.80
CA SER A 101 7.10 9.83 -3.52
C SER A 101 6.97 11.04 -2.59
N GLY A 102 7.05 10.86 -1.29
CA GLY A 102 6.83 11.94 -0.32
C GLY A 102 5.36 12.31 -0.16
N HIS A 103 4.43 11.46 -0.60
CA HIS A 103 2.99 11.77 -0.48
C HIS A 103 2.59 11.85 1.00
N PRO A 104 2.02 12.98 1.48
CA PRO A 104 1.73 13.20 2.89
C PRO A 104 0.88 12.10 3.53
N ASN A 105 -0.13 11.60 2.82
CA ASN A 105 -1.01 10.55 3.31
C ASN A 105 -0.28 9.21 3.51
N GLN A 106 0.67 8.86 2.63
CA GLN A 106 1.49 7.65 2.76
C GLN A 106 2.46 7.76 3.94
N VAL A 107 3.07 8.93 4.12
CA VAL A 107 3.93 9.21 5.27
C VAL A 107 3.12 9.17 6.58
N ALA A 108 1.91 9.75 6.59
CA ALA A 108 1.02 9.69 7.75
C ALA A 108 0.56 8.25 8.06
N ALA A 109 0.32 7.46 7.02
CA ALA A 109 0.04 6.03 7.14
C ALA A 109 1.18 5.29 7.87
N HIS A 110 2.41 5.54 7.46
CA HIS A 110 3.59 5.00 8.13
C HIS A 110 3.66 5.38 9.61
N ARG A 111 3.53 6.68 9.90
CA ARG A 111 3.59 7.19 11.29
C ARG A 111 2.53 6.54 12.18
N GLY A 112 1.30 6.43 11.69
CA GLY A 112 0.22 5.78 12.42
C GLY A 112 0.49 4.29 12.72
N VAL A 113 1.06 3.54 11.78
CA VAL A 113 1.46 2.15 12.01
C VAL A 113 2.60 2.04 13.01
N VAL A 114 3.61 2.92 12.92
CA VAL A 114 4.71 2.98 13.90
C VAL A 114 4.17 3.30 15.31
N ARG A 115 3.24 4.26 15.42
CA ARG A 115 2.58 4.61 16.68
C ARG A 115 1.81 3.42 17.25
N TRP A 116 1.00 2.77 16.42
CA TRP A 116 0.26 1.57 16.78
C TRP A 116 1.17 0.46 17.33
N ARG A 117 2.28 0.19 16.65
CA ARG A 117 3.24 -0.82 17.10
C ARG A 117 3.86 -0.50 18.45
N LYS A 118 4.29 0.74 18.68
CA LYS A 118 4.88 1.17 19.97
C LYS A 118 3.92 0.89 21.12
N THR A 119 2.66 1.30 20.98
CA THR A 119 1.63 1.08 22.00
C THR A 119 1.41 -0.39 22.31
N HIS A 120 1.46 -1.27 21.30
CA HIS A 120 1.25 -2.72 21.48
C HIS A 120 2.48 -3.46 22.00
N THR A 121 3.69 -2.96 21.72
CA THR A 121 4.92 -3.55 22.25
C THR A 121 5.05 -3.28 23.76
N GLU A 122 4.50 -2.17 24.24
CA GLU A 122 4.53 -1.78 25.66
C GLU A 122 3.46 -2.48 26.50
N THR A 123 2.35 -2.90 25.90
CA THR A 123 1.14 -3.33 26.63
C THR A 123 0.93 -4.84 26.69
N GLU A 124 1.52 -5.63 25.82
CA GLU A 124 1.23 -7.08 25.72
C GLU A 124 2.45 -7.98 25.81
N VAL A 125 2.42 -8.82 26.82
CA VAL A 125 3.28 -10.00 26.99
C VAL A 125 2.99 -11.01 25.85
N LYS A 126 3.92 -11.11 24.90
CA LYS A 126 4.21 -12.30 24.04
C LYS A 126 3.09 -13.00 23.23
N SER A 127 1.88 -12.48 23.07
CA SER A 127 0.83 -13.15 22.30
C SER A 127 0.54 -12.44 20.98
N LYS A 128 1.01 -13.00 19.87
CA LYS A 128 0.59 -12.72 18.46
C LYS A 128 0.46 -11.26 18.02
N ASN A 129 1.46 -10.42 18.32
CA ASN A 129 1.48 -9.10 17.67
C ASN A 129 1.76 -9.28 16.17
N PRO A 130 0.91 -8.78 15.26
CA PRO A 130 1.14 -8.87 13.84
C PRO A 130 2.49 -8.28 13.46
N LYS A 131 3.21 -8.96 12.58
CA LYS A 131 4.45 -8.42 12.03
C LYS A 131 4.11 -7.26 11.10
N ALA A 132 4.76 -6.13 11.26
CA ALA A 132 4.58 -5.00 10.37
C ALA A 132 5.79 -4.82 9.45
N TRP A 133 5.51 -4.56 8.18
CA TRP A 133 6.50 -4.33 7.14
C TRP A 133 6.22 -3.01 6.43
N ALA A 134 7.27 -2.33 6.02
CA ALA A 134 7.18 -1.11 5.26
C ALA A 134 7.71 -1.30 3.84
N LEU A 135 6.96 -0.82 2.86
CA LEU A 135 7.42 -0.70 1.49
C LEU A 135 8.50 0.38 1.43
N VAL A 136 9.67 0.00 0.93
CA VAL A 136 10.85 0.86 0.88
C VAL A 136 10.73 1.88 -0.25
N THR A 137 10.91 3.15 0.09
CA THR A 137 11.06 4.22 -0.89
C THR A 137 12.44 4.17 -1.53
N VAL A 138 12.49 4.04 -2.84
CA VAL A 138 13.75 4.01 -3.58
C VAL A 138 14.09 5.36 -4.17
N HIS A 139 15.38 5.60 -4.41
CA HIS A 139 15.85 6.82 -5.07
C HIS A 139 15.17 7.02 -6.44
N PRO A 140 14.81 8.24 -6.84
CA PRO A 140 14.13 8.50 -8.12
C PRO A 140 14.79 7.89 -9.35
N ALA A 141 16.12 7.82 -9.40
CA ALA A 141 16.84 7.18 -10.50
C ALA A 141 16.54 5.68 -10.62
N ARG A 142 16.34 4.98 -9.48
CA ARG A 142 15.95 3.56 -9.45
C ARG A 142 14.43 3.36 -9.67
N LYS A 143 13.64 4.38 -9.39
CA LYS A 143 12.18 4.32 -9.48
C LYS A 143 11.68 3.99 -10.88
N PHE A 144 12.40 4.44 -11.91
CA PHE A 144 12.00 4.33 -13.32
C PHE A 144 12.91 3.41 -14.15
N THR A 145 13.54 2.43 -13.53
CA THR A 145 14.38 1.43 -14.20
C THR A 145 13.64 0.17 -14.61
N MET A 146 12.30 0.16 -14.50
CA MET A 146 11.45 -0.98 -14.87
C MET A 146 11.87 -2.28 -14.15
N PHE A 147 11.91 -3.38 -14.90
CA PHE A 147 12.33 -4.70 -14.42
C PHE A 147 13.85 -4.80 -14.17
N ALA A 148 14.68 -3.90 -14.72
CA ALA A 148 16.13 -3.94 -14.51
C ALA A 148 16.51 -3.80 -13.02
N ASP A 149 15.69 -3.08 -12.23
CA ASP A 149 15.90 -2.97 -10.79
C ASP A 149 15.65 -4.29 -10.03
N VAL A 150 14.96 -5.25 -10.61
CA VAL A 150 14.77 -6.58 -10.00
C VAL A 150 16.14 -7.24 -9.78
N PHE A 151 17.00 -7.21 -10.80
CA PHE A 151 18.34 -7.78 -10.71
C PHE A 151 19.23 -6.99 -9.75
N ALA A 152 19.19 -5.65 -9.82
CA ALA A 152 19.95 -4.81 -8.91
C ALA A 152 19.50 -5.00 -7.44
N SER A 153 18.20 -5.07 -7.20
CA SER A 153 17.65 -5.33 -5.87
C SER A 153 18.03 -6.72 -5.36
N TRP A 154 17.94 -7.74 -6.21
CA TRP A 154 18.31 -9.10 -5.85
C TRP A 154 19.79 -9.23 -5.45
N ALA A 155 20.66 -8.52 -6.15
CA ALA A 155 22.11 -8.57 -5.89
C ALA A 155 22.56 -7.72 -4.68
N CYS A 156 21.85 -6.63 -4.37
CA CYS A 156 22.34 -5.61 -3.45
C CYS A 156 21.47 -5.38 -2.20
N GLU A 157 20.26 -5.91 -2.13
CA GLU A 157 19.34 -5.58 -1.05
C GLU A 157 19.27 -6.63 0.06
N THR A 158 19.29 -6.15 1.30
CA THR A 158 19.04 -6.94 2.52
C THR A 158 17.55 -7.04 2.86
N HIS A 159 16.67 -6.50 2.00
CA HIS A 159 15.24 -6.45 2.20
C HIS A 159 14.54 -7.69 1.61
N VAL A 160 13.35 -7.99 2.12
CA VAL A 160 12.49 -8.98 1.47
C VAL A 160 11.95 -8.42 0.18
N LEU A 161 12.15 -9.15 -0.92
CA LEU A 161 11.68 -8.77 -2.24
C LEU A 161 10.38 -9.50 -2.57
N ALA A 162 9.39 -8.76 -3.02
CA ALA A 162 8.15 -9.28 -3.60
C ALA A 162 8.12 -8.91 -5.08
N ALA A 163 8.37 -9.87 -5.94
CA ALA A 163 8.31 -9.68 -7.39
C ALA A 163 6.89 -9.92 -7.92
N ALA A 164 6.51 -9.17 -8.96
CA ALA A 164 5.26 -9.38 -9.65
C ALA A 164 5.28 -10.72 -10.39
N THR A 165 4.30 -11.56 -10.12
CA THR A 165 4.13 -12.82 -10.84
C THR A 165 3.52 -12.62 -12.22
N CYS A 166 2.70 -11.58 -12.38
CA CYS A 166 2.08 -11.18 -13.64
C CYS A 166 1.93 -9.65 -13.74
N PRO A 167 2.92 -8.92 -14.28
CA PRO A 167 2.83 -7.47 -14.47
C PRO A 167 1.64 -7.03 -15.33
N ALA A 168 1.19 -7.87 -16.26
CA ALA A 168 0.03 -7.59 -17.08
C ALA A 168 -1.26 -7.47 -16.26
N ASP A 169 -1.40 -8.24 -15.19
CA ASP A 169 -2.56 -8.16 -14.30
C ASP A 169 -2.54 -6.86 -13.48
N LEU A 170 -1.37 -6.38 -13.08
CA LEU A 170 -1.25 -5.08 -12.42
C LEU A 170 -1.68 -3.94 -13.35
N ARG A 171 -1.29 -4.01 -14.62
CA ARG A 171 -1.75 -3.05 -15.62
C ARG A 171 -3.26 -3.11 -15.82
N ARG A 172 -3.86 -4.30 -15.87
CA ARG A 172 -5.32 -4.48 -15.96
C ARG A 172 -6.03 -3.92 -14.71
N ALA A 173 -5.53 -4.22 -13.51
CA ALA A 173 -6.06 -3.67 -12.29
C ALA A 173 -6.05 -2.13 -12.29
N MET A 174 -4.96 -1.52 -12.76
CA MET A 174 -4.86 -0.07 -12.91
C MET A 174 -5.84 0.51 -13.94
N GLN A 175 -6.15 -0.21 -15.02
CA GLN A 175 -7.15 0.21 -16.00
C GLN A 175 -8.59 0.22 -15.43
N MET A 176 -8.84 -0.51 -14.34
CA MET A 176 -10.12 -0.50 -13.64
C MET A 176 -10.35 0.81 -12.87
N HIS A 177 -9.30 1.54 -12.52
CA HIS A 177 -9.36 2.91 -11.98
C HIS A 177 -9.55 3.93 -13.12
N ARG A 178 -10.70 3.89 -13.80
CA ARG A 178 -10.97 4.67 -15.02
C ARG A 178 -10.82 6.16 -14.82
N THR A 179 -11.32 6.69 -13.70
CA THR A 179 -11.23 8.14 -13.37
C THR A 179 -9.79 8.60 -13.15
N GLN A 180 -8.89 7.66 -12.94
CA GLN A 180 -7.50 7.92 -12.59
C GLN A 180 -6.52 7.37 -13.64
N TRP A 181 -6.99 6.72 -14.72
CA TRP A 181 -6.18 6.14 -15.79
C TRP A 181 -5.69 7.19 -16.79
N VAL A 182 -4.96 8.20 -16.29
CA VAL A 182 -4.38 9.32 -17.05
C VAL A 182 -3.01 8.96 -17.63
N TRP A 183 -2.51 9.77 -18.58
CA TRP A 183 -1.31 9.46 -19.36
C TRP A 183 -0.06 9.19 -18.53
N TYR A 184 0.22 10.02 -17.51
CA TYR A 184 1.42 9.85 -16.68
C TYR A 184 1.37 8.59 -15.80
N ARG A 185 0.18 8.11 -15.46
CA ARG A 185 0.00 6.85 -14.73
C ARG A 185 0.18 5.64 -15.62
N LYS A 186 -0.18 5.73 -16.89
CA LYS A 186 0.15 4.71 -17.89
C LYS A 186 1.65 4.55 -17.99
N LEU A 187 2.41 5.66 -18.02
CA LEU A 187 3.87 5.63 -17.97
C LEU A 187 4.40 5.05 -16.66
N PHE A 188 3.82 5.44 -15.53
CA PHE A 188 4.23 4.91 -14.23
C PHE A 188 4.10 3.37 -14.16
N VAL A 189 2.98 2.79 -14.59
CA VAL A 189 2.77 1.34 -14.57
C VAL A 189 3.72 0.60 -15.50
N VAL A 190 4.18 1.25 -16.57
CA VAL A 190 5.15 0.64 -17.50
C VAL A 190 6.58 0.79 -17.02
N PHE A 191 6.96 1.99 -16.56
CA PHE A 191 8.36 2.33 -16.30
C PHE A 191 8.76 2.24 -14.82
N SER A 192 7.81 2.23 -13.89
CA SER A 192 8.14 2.18 -12.48
C SER A 192 8.53 0.78 -12.04
N ARG A 193 9.63 0.66 -11.29
CA ARG A 193 10.01 -0.60 -10.63
C ARG A 193 8.91 -1.14 -9.72
N TYR A 194 8.10 -0.27 -9.11
CA TYR A 194 7.01 -0.67 -8.23
C TYR A 194 5.92 -1.49 -8.90
N ALA A 195 5.86 -1.51 -10.24
CA ALA A 195 5.00 -2.42 -10.99
C ALA A 195 5.63 -3.83 -11.18
N TYR A 196 6.90 -4.01 -10.84
CA TYR A 196 7.64 -5.27 -11.04
C TYR A 196 8.17 -5.86 -9.75
N VAL A 197 8.63 -5.01 -8.82
CA VAL A 197 9.22 -5.47 -7.55
C VAL A 197 8.97 -4.48 -6.42
N ASN A 198 8.63 -5.02 -5.26
CA ASN A 198 8.56 -4.29 -4.00
C ASN A 198 9.66 -4.77 -3.05
N SER A 199 10.42 -3.85 -2.49
CA SER A 199 11.34 -4.11 -1.39
C SER A 199 10.64 -3.82 -0.07
N LEU A 200 10.63 -4.77 0.85
CA LEU A 200 9.93 -4.70 2.11
C LEU A 200 10.91 -4.74 3.27
N ARG A 201 10.81 -3.81 4.20
CA ARG A 201 11.59 -3.73 5.43
C ARG A 201 10.70 -3.97 6.63
N ARG A 202 11.17 -4.76 7.58
CA ARG A 202 10.47 -4.97 8.87
C ARG A 202 10.52 -3.67 9.69
N LEU A 203 9.37 -3.29 10.27
CA LEU A 203 9.24 -2.19 11.21
C LEU A 203 9.51 -2.64 12.65
#